data_4cfa122acefda506ee06b84ed1b1b52b
#
_entry.id   4cfa122acefda506ee06b84ed1b1b52b
#
_cell.length_a   1.000
_cell.length_b   1.000
_cell.length_c   1.000
_cell.angle_alpha   90.00
_cell.angle_beta   90.00
_cell.angle_gamma   90.00
#
_symmetry.space_group_name_H-M   'P 1'
#
loop_
_entity.id
_entity.type
_entity.pdbx_description
1 polymer ?
#
loop_
_entity_poly.entity_id
_entity_poly.type
_entity_poly.pdbx_seq_one_letter_code
_entity_poly.pdbx_strand_id
1 'polypeptide(L)'
;PVARQTVDIDILLKKAFNSPTGFNTPFDISILIQQLCDHGDFLETQADRARNTITAFGRMGGNVVGFVANNSAVASGQIDIDAAYKNARFIRFCNLYNIPVIFLEDTTGFLPGSEQEHRGIVQAGRAMLDAIVDLRTPRFLVLVRNAFGGAYASYNNYATGADFVVALPTTRVAVMGPAGVEYVYKDELKKIRAGRAAQLEAEIEARVSSGLSAEQASTEAEAAVD
;
A
#
# COMPACT_ATOMS: atom_id res chain seq x y z
N PRO A 1 1.25 21.57 -26.38
CA PRO A 1 0.80 20.25 -25.95
C PRO A 1 2.01 19.33 -25.97
N VAL A 2 2.47 18.94 -24.81
CA VAL A 2 3.59 18.00 -24.70
C VAL A 2 3.06 16.64 -25.12
N ALA A 3 3.64 16.05 -26.17
CA ALA A 3 3.33 14.67 -26.52
C ALA A 3 3.77 13.77 -25.35
N ARG A 4 2.81 13.26 -24.59
CA ARG A 4 3.09 12.30 -23.54
C ARG A 4 3.50 10.97 -24.18
N GLN A 5 4.72 10.53 -23.92
CA GLN A 5 4.99 9.11 -24.00
C GLN A 5 4.27 8.46 -22.81
N THR A 6 3.15 7.81 -23.09
CA THR A 6 2.55 6.89 -22.13
C THR A 6 3.51 5.71 -21.99
N VAL A 7 4.30 5.70 -20.93
CA VAL A 7 5.04 4.49 -20.59
C VAL A 7 4.03 3.47 -20.10
N ASP A 8 4.16 2.26 -20.60
CA ASP A 8 3.30 1.15 -20.29
C ASP A 8 3.42 0.82 -18.79
N ILE A 9 2.47 1.33 -17.99
CA ILE A 9 2.34 1.01 -16.56
C ILE A 9 2.27 -0.52 -16.37
N ASP A 10 1.79 -1.26 -17.36
CA ASP A 10 1.80 -2.72 -17.38
C ASP A 10 3.21 -3.31 -17.18
N ILE A 11 4.29 -2.64 -17.57
CA ILE A 11 5.65 -3.16 -17.36
C ILE A 11 5.98 -3.19 -15.87
N LEU A 12 5.62 -2.14 -15.11
CA LEU A 12 5.81 -2.11 -13.66
C LEU A 12 4.90 -3.11 -12.95
N LEU A 13 3.64 -3.17 -13.39
CA LEU A 13 2.66 -4.11 -12.87
C LEU A 13 3.06 -5.56 -13.16
N LYS A 14 3.51 -5.87 -14.37
CA LYS A 14 3.99 -7.21 -14.76
C LYS A 14 5.23 -7.63 -13.96
N LYS A 15 6.17 -6.73 -13.69
CA LYS A 15 7.30 -7.04 -12.81
C LYS A 15 6.86 -7.39 -11.38
N ALA A 16 5.91 -6.65 -10.82
CA ALA A 16 5.36 -6.93 -9.50
C ALA A 16 4.58 -8.25 -9.46
N PHE A 17 3.80 -8.57 -10.49
CA PHE A 17 2.99 -9.80 -10.55
C PHE A 17 3.77 -11.06 -10.89
N ASN A 18 4.78 -10.95 -11.78
CA ASN A 18 5.57 -12.10 -12.24
C ASN A 18 6.79 -12.39 -11.35
N SER A 19 6.97 -11.64 -10.26
CA SER A 19 8.03 -11.89 -9.28
C SER A 19 7.69 -13.08 -8.39
N PRO A 20 8.67 -13.88 -7.94
CA PRO A 20 8.45 -14.95 -6.95
C PRO A 20 7.81 -14.47 -5.65
N THR A 21 8.00 -13.20 -5.30
CA THR A 21 7.39 -12.54 -4.14
C THR A 21 6.06 -11.86 -4.47
N GLY A 22 5.68 -11.84 -5.76
CA GLY A 22 4.41 -11.30 -6.24
C GLY A 22 4.13 -9.88 -5.74
N PHE A 23 2.96 -9.69 -5.14
CA PHE A 23 2.52 -8.41 -4.57
C PHE A 23 3.43 -7.83 -3.47
N ASN A 24 4.34 -8.61 -2.91
CA ASN A 24 5.25 -8.17 -1.85
C ASN A 24 6.59 -7.66 -2.37
N THR A 25 6.81 -7.66 -3.70
CA THR A 25 8.04 -7.12 -4.30
C THR A 25 8.11 -5.61 -4.11
N PRO A 26 9.12 -5.08 -3.38
CA PRO A 26 9.30 -3.65 -3.26
C PRO A 26 9.65 -3.01 -4.61
N PHE A 27 9.20 -1.78 -4.85
CA PHE A 27 9.63 -1.01 -6.01
C PHE A 27 9.75 0.47 -5.65
N ASP A 28 10.60 1.18 -6.39
CA ASP A 28 10.79 2.61 -6.22
C ASP A 28 9.65 3.39 -6.90
N ILE A 29 8.82 4.04 -6.11
CA ILE A 29 7.68 4.81 -6.58
C ILE A 29 8.07 6.04 -7.41
N SER A 30 9.32 6.48 -7.33
CA SER A 30 9.85 7.59 -8.13
C SER A 30 9.70 7.35 -9.62
N ILE A 31 9.77 6.08 -10.06
CA ILE A 31 9.56 5.67 -11.44
C ILE A 31 8.14 6.04 -11.91
N LEU A 32 7.13 5.87 -11.05
CA LEU A 32 5.77 6.25 -11.38
C LEU A 32 5.59 7.77 -11.41
N ILE A 33 6.19 8.50 -10.47
CA ILE A 33 6.20 9.97 -10.47
C ILE A 33 6.83 10.49 -11.77
N GLN A 34 7.98 9.95 -12.16
CA GLN A 34 8.67 10.30 -13.39
C GLN A 34 7.78 10.12 -14.62
N GLN A 35 7.01 9.03 -14.68
CA GLN A 35 6.12 8.75 -15.81
C GLN A 35 4.90 9.68 -15.85
N LEU A 36 4.43 10.16 -14.71
CA LEU A 36 3.32 11.10 -14.63
C LEU A 36 3.72 12.52 -14.98
N CYS A 37 4.99 12.87 -14.79
CA CYS A 37 5.51 14.22 -15.05
C CYS A 37 5.79 14.46 -16.54
N ASP A 38 5.58 15.70 -16.97
CA ASP A 38 5.99 16.17 -18.28
C ASP A 38 7.50 16.02 -18.44
N HIS A 39 7.95 15.40 -19.54
CA HIS A 39 9.36 15.07 -19.82
C HIS A 39 10.04 14.15 -18.79
N GLY A 40 9.32 13.62 -17.84
CA GLY A 40 9.89 12.83 -16.75
C GLY A 40 10.61 13.67 -15.69
N ASP A 41 10.44 15.00 -15.72
CA ASP A 41 11.14 15.91 -14.82
C ASP A 41 10.32 16.15 -13.55
N PHE A 42 10.95 15.88 -12.40
CA PHE A 42 10.40 16.24 -11.10
C PHE A 42 11.51 16.63 -10.12
N LEU A 43 11.15 17.45 -9.14
CA LEU A 43 12.04 17.92 -8.08
C LEU A 43 11.63 17.23 -6.77
N GLU A 44 12.39 16.25 -6.31
CA GLU A 44 12.18 15.66 -4.99
C GLU A 44 12.64 16.61 -3.90
N THR A 45 11.80 16.78 -2.87
CA THR A 45 12.12 17.59 -1.70
C THR A 45 12.55 16.69 -0.55
N GLN A 46 13.61 17.10 0.18
CA GLN A 46 14.13 16.32 1.31
C GLN A 46 14.45 14.85 0.96
N ALA A 47 15.11 14.61 -0.18
CA ALA A 47 15.41 13.28 -0.69
C ALA A 47 16.17 12.38 0.30
N ASP A 48 17.03 12.97 1.13
CA ASP A 48 17.84 12.25 2.13
C ASP A 48 17.11 11.97 3.46
N ARG A 49 15.90 12.55 3.64
CA ARG A 49 15.11 12.39 4.86
C ARG A 49 13.90 11.52 4.60
N ALA A 50 13.63 10.55 5.51
CA ALA A 50 12.45 9.67 5.44
C ALA A 50 12.24 9.12 4.01
N ARG A 51 13.19 8.34 3.52
CA ARG A 51 13.21 7.81 2.15
C ARG A 51 12.09 6.79 1.86
N ASN A 52 11.38 6.35 2.90
CA ASN A 52 10.14 5.57 2.84
C ASN A 52 8.94 6.37 2.33
N THR A 53 9.07 7.69 2.18
CA THR A 53 8.12 8.57 1.50
C THR A 53 8.83 9.55 0.57
N ILE A 54 8.23 9.82 -0.58
CA ILE A 54 8.71 10.82 -1.54
C ILE A 54 7.73 11.99 -1.53
N THR A 55 8.29 13.19 -1.39
CA THR A 55 7.57 14.44 -1.61
C THR A 55 8.25 15.18 -2.75
N ALA A 56 7.52 15.53 -3.79
CA ALA A 56 8.11 16.10 -5.00
C ALA A 56 7.19 17.11 -5.68
N PHE A 57 7.78 18.01 -6.45
CA PHE A 57 7.09 18.85 -7.41
C PHE A 57 7.35 18.35 -8.82
N GLY A 58 6.32 18.34 -9.65
CA GLY A 58 6.43 18.05 -11.07
C GLY A 58 5.47 18.90 -11.89
N ARG A 59 5.45 18.69 -13.18
CA ARG A 59 4.45 19.29 -14.07
C ARG A 59 3.65 18.20 -14.77
N MET A 60 2.34 18.42 -14.86
CA MET A 60 1.44 17.55 -15.61
C MET A 60 0.61 18.41 -16.57
N GLY A 61 0.86 18.25 -17.88
CA GLY A 61 0.23 19.09 -18.89
C GLY A 61 0.56 20.58 -18.72
N GLY A 62 1.78 20.91 -18.26
CA GLY A 62 2.25 22.26 -18.00
C GLY A 62 1.89 22.80 -16.60
N ASN A 63 0.97 22.20 -15.88
CA ASN A 63 0.55 22.65 -14.54
C ASN A 63 1.47 22.07 -13.45
N VAL A 64 1.83 22.90 -12.47
CA VAL A 64 2.60 22.43 -11.32
C VAL A 64 1.70 21.58 -10.40
N VAL A 65 2.21 20.43 -10.00
CA VAL A 65 1.56 19.53 -9.04
C VAL A 65 2.56 19.08 -7.98
N GLY A 66 2.06 18.83 -6.77
CA GLY A 66 2.80 18.18 -5.70
C GLY A 66 2.51 16.69 -5.69
N PHE A 67 3.51 15.88 -5.38
CA PHE A 67 3.37 14.44 -5.17
C PHE A 67 3.71 14.09 -3.73
N VAL A 68 2.87 13.27 -3.12
CA VAL A 68 3.14 12.61 -1.83
C VAL A 68 2.99 11.11 -2.06
N ALA A 69 4.06 10.36 -1.94
CA ALA A 69 4.08 8.96 -2.37
C ALA A 69 4.77 8.06 -1.34
N ASN A 70 4.21 6.89 -1.04
CA ASN A 70 4.90 5.87 -0.24
C ASN A 70 5.92 5.15 -1.11
N ASN A 71 7.17 5.08 -0.67
CA ASN A 71 8.23 4.35 -1.35
C ASN A 71 8.42 2.97 -0.75
N SER A 72 7.80 1.96 -1.33
CA SER A 72 7.86 0.59 -0.83
C SER A 72 9.24 -0.06 -0.96
N ALA A 73 10.15 0.51 -1.75
CA ALA A 73 11.55 0.08 -1.79
C ALA A 73 12.28 0.31 -0.45
N VAL A 74 11.76 1.20 0.39
CA VAL A 74 12.31 1.52 1.71
C VAL A 74 11.27 1.21 2.79
N ALA A 75 11.59 0.32 3.72
CA ALA A 75 10.72 -0.07 4.83
C ALA A 75 9.26 -0.39 4.41
N SER A 76 9.07 -0.99 3.22
CA SER A 76 7.74 -1.32 2.66
C SER A 76 6.78 -0.13 2.56
N GLY A 77 7.29 1.09 2.45
CA GLY A 77 6.48 2.32 2.40
C GLY A 77 5.76 2.64 3.71
N GLN A 78 6.16 2.01 4.82
CA GLN A 78 5.55 2.28 6.14
C GLN A 78 5.77 3.73 6.55
N ILE A 79 4.78 4.31 7.20
CA ILE A 79 4.83 5.70 7.68
C ILE A 79 5.41 5.71 9.10
N ASP A 80 6.62 6.19 9.24
CA ASP A 80 7.25 6.50 10.52
C ASP A 80 7.04 7.98 10.90
N ILE A 81 7.59 8.37 12.04
CA ILE A 81 7.47 9.74 12.57
C ILE A 81 8.02 10.76 11.57
N ASP A 82 9.20 10.50 11.00
CA ASP A 82 9.85 11.42 10.08
C ASP A 82 9.10 11.53 8.74
N ALA A 83 8.57 10.41 8.22
CA ALA A 83 7.73 10.40 7.03
C ALA A 83 6.43 11.19 7.26
N ALA A 84 5.77 11.00 8.39
CA ALA A 84 4.55 11.73 8.72
C ALA A 84 4.78 13.25 8.77
N TYR A 85 5.85 13.71 9.42
CA TYR A 85 6.18 15.14 9.47
C TYR A 85 6.66 15.70 8.13
N LYS A 86 7.43 14.92 7.34
CA LYS A 86 7.84 15.31 5.98
C LYS A 86 6.60 15.54 5.11
N ASN A 87 5.67 14.60 5.12
CA ASN A 87 4.42 14.69 4.38
C ASN A 87 3.57 15.90 4.86
N ALA A 88 3.36 16.05 6.17
CA ALA A 88 2.58 17.13 6.73
C ALA A 88 3.13 18.51 6.31
N ARG A 89 4.45 18.69 6.37
CA ARG A 89 5.11 19.94 5.97
C ARG A 89 4.91 20.24 4.49
N PHE A 90 5.09 19.22 3.64
CA PHE A 90 4.95 19.38 2.20
C PHE A 90 3.51 19.68 1.79
N ILE A 91 2.53 18.97 2.38
CA ILE A 91 1.10 19.19 2.13
C ILE A 91 0.70 20.63 2.51
N ARG A 92 1.13 21.11 3.67
CA ARG A 92 0.86 22.50 4.10
C ARG A 92 1.50 23.53 3.17
N PHE A 93 2.70 23.23 2.65
CA PHE A 93 3.33 24.08 1.64
C PHE A 93 2.49 24.13 0.36
N CYS A 94 2.05 22.98 -0.15
CA CYS A 94 1.17 22.92 -1.34
C CYS A 94 -0.13 23.69 -1.10
N ASN A 95 -0.74 23.55 0.07
CA ASN A 95 -1.93 24.30 0.44
C ASN A 95 -1.72 25.82 0.41
N LEU A 96 -0.61 26.27 0.97
CA LEU A 96 -0.26 27.71 1.05
C LEU A 96 -0.11 28.33 -0.35
N TYR A 97 0.43 27.58 -1.31
CA TYR A 97 0.70 28.07 -2.66
C TYR A 97 -0.32 27.62 -3.70
N ASN A 98 -1.46 27.07 -3.27
CA ASN A 98 -2.52 26.58 -4.16
C ASN A 98 -2.04 25.53 -5.18
N ILE A 99 -1.12 24.66 -4.79
CA ILE A 99 -0.59 23.58 -5.64
C ILE A 99 -1.45 22.34 -5.45
N PRO A 100 -2.07 21.79 -6.52
CA PRO A 100 -2.78 20.52 -6.46
C PRO A 100 -1.87 19.38 -6.00
N VAL A 101 -2.40 18.42 -5.25
CA VAL A 101 -1.60 17.32 -4.71
C VAL A 101 -2.12 15.96 -5.19
N ILE A 102 -1.19 15.15 -5.66
CA ILE A 102 -1.42 13.76 -6.05
C ILE A 102 -0.77 12.86 -5.00
N PHE A 103 -1.57 12.02 -4.39
CA PHE A 103 -1.14 11.01 -3.44
C PHE A 103 -1.02 9.67 -4.15
N LEU A 104 0.14 9.01 -4.01
CA LEU A 104 0.39 7.67 -4.54
C LEU A 104 0.59 6.73 -3.35
N GLU A 105 -0.42 5.90 -3.06
CA GLU A 105 -0.41 5.06 -1.87
C GLU A 105 0.08 3.64 -2.20
N ASP A 106 1.16 3.24 -1.54
CA ASP A 106 1.67 1.88 -1.49
C ASP A 106 2.33 1.65 -0.12
N THR A 107 1.52 1.43 0.90
CA THR A 107 1.99 1.30 2.27
C THR A 107 1.37 0.09 2.98
N THR A 108 2.17 -0.54 3.84
CA THR A 108 1.68 -1.60 4.72
C THR A 108 1.19 -1.09 6.07
N GLY A 109 1.19 0.25 6.28
CA GLY A 109 0.67 0.86 7.49
C GLY A 109 1.63 1.87 8.12
N PHE A 110 1.29 2.35 9.31
CA PHE A 110 2.25 3.05 10.17
C PHE A 110 3.27 2.06 10.71
N LEU A 111 4.52 2.53 10.89
CA LEU A 111 5.58 1.71 11.45
C LEU A 111 5.25 1.37 12.92
N PRO A 112 5.04 0.08 13.25
CA PRO A 112 4.74 -0.33 14.62
C PRO A 112 6.01 -0.41 15.47
N GLY A 113 5.84 -0.41 16.78
CA GLY A 113 6.91 -0.68 17.73
C GLY A 113 6.95 0.32 18.87
N SER A 114 7.41 -0.15 20.04
CA SER A 114 7.47 0.63 21.27
C SER A 114 8.31 1.91 21.12
N GLU A 115 9.35 1.88 20.31
CA GLU A 115 10.15 3.08 20.01
C GLU A 115 9.31 4.16 19.31
N GLN A 116 8.56 3.79 18.28
CA GLN A 116 7.69 4.72 17.56
C GLN A 116 6.58 5.26 18.48
N GLU A 117 5.99 4.39 19.29
CA GLU A 117 4.96 4.76 20.26
C GLU A 117 5.49 5.77 21.29
N HIS A 118 6.64 5.50 21.91
CA HIS A 118 7.25 6.37 22.90
C HIS A 118 7.72 7.70 22.30
N ARG A 119 8.14 7.70 21.04
CA ARG A 119 8.60 8.92 20.35
C ARG A 119 7.48 9.73 19.72
N GLY A 120 6.23 9.27 19.76
CA GLY A 120 5.06 10.04 19.39
C GLY A 120 4.59 9.82 17.95
N ILE A 121 4.55 8.59 17.45
CA ILE A 121 3.99 8.27 16.13
C ILE A 121 2.54 8.73 15.96
N VAL A 122 1.75 8.70 17.04
CA VAL A 122 0.35 9.15 17.03
C VAL A 122 0.26 10.65 16.78
N GLN A 123 1.11 11.46 17.44
CA GLN A 123 1.16 12.90 17.23
C GLN A 123 1.64 13.24 15.81
N ALA A 124 2.64 12.52 15.30
CA ALA A 124 3.13 12.69 13.94
C ALA A 124 2.06 12.33 12.90
N GLY A 125 1.37 11.21 13.09
CA GLY A 125 0.24 10.78 12.26
C GLY A 125 -0.91 11.79 12.27
N ARG A 126 -1.25 12.35 13.45
CA ARG A 126 -2.22 13.43 13.57
C ARG A 126 -1.78 14.67 12.79
N ALA A 127 -0.52 15.09 12.91
CA ALA A 127 -0.03 16.26 12.18
C ALA A 127 -0.13 16.10 10.66
N MET A 128 0.06 14.86 10.16
CA MET A 128 -0.15 14.52 8.74
C MET A 128 -1.64 14.55 8.38
N LEU A 129 -2.49 13.94 9.18
CA LEU A 129 -3.94 13.94 8.96
C LEU A 129 -4.53 15.34 8.98
N ASP A 130 -4.15 16.18 9.96
CA ASP A 130 -4.58 17.59 10.03
C ASP A 130 -4.17 18.34 8.75
N ALA A 131 -2.94 18.13 8.25
CA ALA A 131 -2.49 18.77 7.01
C ALA A 131 -3.31 18.31 5.79
N ILE A 132 -3.73 17.04 5.75
CA ILE A 132 -4.57 16.49 4.68
C ILE A 132 -5.99 17.06 4.76
N VAL A 133 -6.59 17.07 5.94
CA VAL A 133 -7.97 17.58 6.13
C VAL A 133 -8.05 19.09 5.84
N ASP A 134 -7.01 19.84 6.20
CA ASP A 134 -6.92 21.28 5.95
C ASP A 134 -6.62 21.64 4.49
N LEU A 135 -6.21 20.68 3.67
CA LEU A 135 -5.83 20.91 2.27
C LEU A 135 -7.06 21.37 1.45
N ARG A 136 -6.95 22.55 0.86
CA ARG A 136 -8.01 23.22 0.07
C ARG A 136 -7.80 23.14 -1.43
N THR A 137 -6.61 22.72 -1.86
CA THR A 137 -6.29 22.56 -3.28
C THR A 137 -6.85 21.24 -3.81
N PRO A 138 -7.05 21.11 -5.12
CA PRO A 138 -7.44 19.85 -5.73
C PRO A 138 -6.50 18.71 -5.30
N ARG A 139 -7.09 17.58 -4.88
CA ARG A 139 -6.35 16.46 -4.32
C ARG A 139 -6.86 15.12 -4.80
N PHE A 140 -5.94 14.34 -5.32
CA PHE A 140 -6.21 13.04 -5.91
C PHE A 140 -5.50 11.95 -5.13
N LEU A 141 -6.14 10.81 -4.95
CA LEU A 141 -5.51 9.62 -4.41
C LEU A 141 -5.47 8.53 -5.48
N VAL A 142 -4.31 7.94 -5.69
CA VAL A 142 -4.12 6.73 -6.48
C VAL A 142 -3.64 5.62 -5.54
N LEU A 143 -4.48 4.62 -5.34
CA LEU A 143 -4.11 3.40 -4.65
C LEU A 143 -3.32 2.54 -5.61
N VAL A 144 -2.00 2.49 -5.41
CA VAL A 144 -1.09 1.82 -6.34
C VAL A 144 -1.06 0.32 -6.07
N ARG A 145 -0.90 -0.06 -4.78
CA ARG A 145 -0.84 -1.47 -4.39
C ARG A 145 -1.40 -1.69 -2.99
N ASN A 146 -0.57 -1.60 -1.95
CA ASN A 146 -1.01 -1.85 -0.57
C ASN A 146 -1.57 -0.58 0.06
N ALA A 147 -2.74 -0.68 0.65
CA ALA A 147 -3.40 0.41 1.38
C ALA A 147 -4.01 -0.16 2.66
N PHE A 148 -3.19 -0.26 3.73
CA PHE A 148 -3.58 -0.99 4.92
C PHE A 148 -3.77 -0.09 6.15
N GLY A 149 -4.79 -0.42 6.92
CA GLY A 149 -5.05 0.05 8.27
C GLY A 149 -5.23 1.55 8.42
N GLY A 150 -4.68 2.08 9.50
CA GLY A 150 -4.75 3.52 9.82
C GLY A 150 -4.03 4.41 8.81
N ALA A 151 -3.03 3.88 8.10
CA ALA A 151 -2.36 4.63 7.04
C ALA A 151 -3.34 4.94 5.90
N TYR A 152 -4.04 3.93 5.37
CA TYR A 152 -5.09 4.15 4.36
C TYR A 152 -6.19 5.09 4.89
N ALA A 153 -6.64 4.90 6.13
CA ALA A 153 -7.70 5.73 6.70
C ALA A 153 -7.32 7.21 6.80
N SER A 154 -6.02 7.51 6.98
CA SER A 154 -5.51 8.88 7.11
C SER A 154 -4.88 9.46 5.84
N TYR A 155 -4.72 8.67 4.76
CA TYR A 155 -3.96 9.05 3.57
C TYR A 155 -4.86 9.53 2.44
N ASN A 156 -5.47 10.71 2.60
CA ASN A 156 -6.27 11.40 1.57
C ASN A 156 -7.32 10.54 0.84
N ASN A 157 -8.14 9.79 1.57
CA ASN A 157 -9.29 9.10 0.98
C ASN A 157 -10.55 10.02 0.94
N TYR A 158 -11.68 9.52 0.49
CA TYR A 158 -12.93 10.30 0.47
C TYR A 158 -13.36 10.80 1.85
N ALA A 159 -13.12 10.03 2.92
CA ALA A 159 -13.48 10.43 4.27
C ALA A 159 -12.63 11.62 4.79
N THR A 160 -11.42 11.77 4.28
CA THR A 160 -10.52 12.90 4.58
C THR A 160 -10.62 14.03 3.56
N GLY A 161 -11.48 13.89 2.54
CA GLY A 161 -11.86 14.93 1.59
C GLY A 161 -11.14 14.88 0.25
N ALA A 162 -10.67 13.71 -0.21
CA ALA A 162 -10.17 13.57 -1.58
C ALA A 162 -11.25 13.94 -2.61
N ASP A 163 -10.87 14.72 -3.62
CA ASP A 163 -11.76 15.03 -4.74
C ASP A 163 -11.93 13.82 -5.67
N PHE A 164 -10.90 13.00 -5.78
CA PHE A 164 -10.91 11.84 -6.64
C PHE A 164 -10.02 10.71 -6.08
N VAL A 165 -10.55 9.48 -6.10
CA VAL A 165 -9.83 8.27 -5.66
C VAL A 165 -9.87 7.23 -6.76
N VAL A 166 -8.72 6.74 -7.16
CA VAL A 166 -8.55 5.67 -8.15
C VAL A 166 -7.79 4.51 -7.53
N ALA A 167 -8.24 3.31 -7.78
CA ALA A 167 -7.53 2.09 -7.42
C ALA A 167 -7.02 1.40 -8.69
N LEU A 168 -5.75 1.06 -8.72
CA LEU A 168 -5.19 0.23 -9.79
C LEU A 168 -5.62 -1.24 -9.59
N PRO A 169 -5.64 -2.07 -10.64
CA PRO A 169 -5.97 -3.50 -10.52
C PRO A 169 -5.09 -4.28 -9.53
N THR A 170 -3.93 -3.73 -9.20
CA THR A 170 -2.98 -4.27 -8.22
C THR A 170 -3.32 -3.92 -6.76
N THR A 171 -4.35 -3.11 -6.54
CA THR A 171 -4.67 -2.58 -5.21
C THR A 171 -5.22 -3.65 -4.28
N ARG A 172 -4.71 -3.63 -3.05
CA ARG A 172 -5.23 -4.40 -1.91
C ARG A 172 -5.53 -3.45 -0.77
N VAL A 173 -6.79 -3.38 -0.37
CA VAL A 173 -7.24 -2.60 0.79
C VAL A 173 -7.62 -3.57 1.90
N ALA A 174 -7.06 -3.40 3.08
CA ALA A 174 -7.37 -4.23 4.25
C ALA A 174 -7.09 -3.48 5.56
N VAL A 175 -7.66 -3.98 6.65
CA VAL A 175 -7.34 -3.46 7.99
C VAL A 175 -5.87 -3.72 8.35
N MET A 176 -5.34 -4.88 7.92
CA MET A 176 -3.93 -5.24 8.08
C MET A 176 -3.50 -6.21 6.98
N GLY A 177 -2.20 -6.28 6.71
CA GLY A 177 -1.65 -7.25 5.77
C GLY A 177 -1.71 -8.69 6.32
N PRO A 178 -1.51 -9.71 5.45
CA PRO A 178 -1.62 -11.12 5.83
C PRO A 178 -0.78 -11.50 7.06
N ALA A 179 0.46 -11.03 7.15
CA ALA A 179 1.32 -11.28 8.30
C ALA A 179 0.78 -10.68 9.61
N GLY A 180 0.10 -9.53 9.54
CA GLY A 180 -0.57 -8.93 10.69
C GLY A 180 -1.78 -9.75 11.13
N VAL A 181 -2.58 -10.24 10.18
CA VAL A 181 -3.70 -11.15 10.46
C VAL A 181 -3.20 -12.42 11.14
N GLU A 182 -2.14 -13.02 10.61
CA GLU A 182 -1.56 -14.24 11.17
C GLU A 182 -1.05 -14.04 12.61
N TYR A 183 -0.47 -12.87 12.90
CA TYR A 183 0.00 -12.54 14.23
C TYR A 183 -1.15 -12.32 15.24
N VAL A 184 -2.15 -11.51 14.86
CA VAL A 184 -3.28 -11.14 15.74
C VAL A 184 -4.20 -12.33 16.00
N TYR A 185 -4.47 -13.15 14.98
CA TYR A 185 -5.40 -14.29 15.05
C TYR A 185 -4.69 -15.63 15.18
N LYS A 186 -3.47 -15.65 15.70
CA LYS A 186 -2.61 -16.84 15.79
C LYS A 186 -3.31 -18.04 16.43
N ASP A 187 -4.01 -17.81 17.52
CA ASP A 187 -4.66 -18.91 18.28
C ASP A 187 -5.93 -19.40 17.59
N GLU A 188 -6.71 -18.50 17.01
CA GLU A 188 -7.88 -18.83 16.20
C GLU A 188 -7.49 -19.57 14.92
N LEU A 189 -6.49 -19.09 14.22
CA LEU A 189 -5.97 -19.74 13.02
C LEU A 189 -5.41 -21.13 13.33
N LYS A 190 -4.76 -21.31 14.48
CA LYS A 190 -4.29 -22.62 14.94
C LYS A 190 -5.46 -23.59 15.15
N LYS A 191 -6.55 -23.14 15.76
CA LYS A 191 -7.78 -23.96 15.95
C LYS A 191 -8.43 -24.30 14.62
N ILE A 192 -8.55 -23.33 13.71
CA ILE A 192 -9.13 -23.53 12.38
C ILE A 192 -8.29 -24.54 11.57
N ARG A 193 -6.95 -24.37 11.55
CA ARG A 193 -6.03 -25.28 10.88
C ARG A 193 -6.10 -26.71 11.46
N ALA A 194 -6.19 -26.84 12.78
CA ALA A 194 -6.34 -28.15 13.43
C ALA A 194 -7.70 -28.81 13.09
N GLY A 195 -8.78 -28.02 13.12
CA GLY A 195 -10.11 -28.52 12.72
C GLY A 195 -10.17 -28.97 11.25
N ARG A 196 -9.56 -28.18 10.34
CA ARG A 196 -9.45 -28.52 8.91
C ARG A 196 -8.62 -29.78 8.69
N ALA A 197 -7.50 -29.93 9.40
CA ALA A 197 -6.67 -31.13 9.32
C ALA A 197 -7.44 -32.40 9.75
N ALA A 198 -8.18 -32.30 10.86
CA ALA A 198 -9.02 -33.41 11.34
C ALA A 198 -10.16 -33.76 10.36
N GLN A 199 -10.78 -32.77 9.74
CA GLN A 199 -11.79 -32.98 8.70
C GLN A 199 -11.19 -33.65 7.46
N LEU A 200 -10.01 -33.20 7.03
CA LEU A 200 -9.31 -33.78 5.88
C LEU A 200 -8.92 -35.24 6.13
N GLU A 201 -8.38 -35.55 7.33
CA GLU A 201 -8.06 -36.92 7.74
C GLU A 201 -9.29 -37.83 7.70
N ALA A 202 -10.41 -37.38 8.30
CA ALA A 202 -11.66 -38.14 8.31
C ALA A 202 -12.21 -38.36 6.88
N GLU A 203 -12.11 -37.39 5.99
CA GLU A 203 -12.54 -37.50 4.62
C GLU A 203 -11.66 -38.47 3.81
N ILE A 204 -10.34 -38.44 4.04
CA ILE A 204 -9.40 -39.40 3.42
C ILE A 204 -9.72 -40.82 3.88
N GLU A 205 -9.92 -41.04 5.21
CA GLU A 205 -10.25 -42.34 5.74
C GLU A 205 -11.57 -42.91 5.16
N ALA A 206 -12.59 -42.05 5.06
CA ALA A 206 -13.87 -42.42 4.48
C ALA A 206 -13.72 -42.87 2.99
N ARG A 207 -12.93 -42.16 2.20
CA ARG A 207 -12.68 -42.47 0.81
C ARG A 207 -11.82 -43.71 0.60
N VAL A 208 -10.81 -43.91 1.43
CA VAL A 208 -10.02 -45.16 1.42
C VAL A 208 -10.89 -46.33 1.79
N SER A 209 -11.78 -46.21 2.78
CA SER A 209 -12.72 -47.25 3.16
C SER A 209 -13.75 -47.59 2.06
N SER A 210 -14.02 -46.64 1.15
CA SER A 210 -14.87 -46.84 -0.01
C SER A 210 -14.15 -47.48 -1.21
N GLY A 211 -12.85 -47.77 -1.09
CA GLY A 211 -12.05 -48.51 -2.07
C GLY A 211 -11.15 -47.64 -2.97
N LEU A 212 -11.00 -46.38 -2.71
CA LEU A 212 -10.02 -45.52 -3.39
C LEU A 212 -8.60 -45.79 -2.89
N SER A 213 -7.60 -45.58 -3.76
CA SER A 213 -6.21 -45.58 -3.31
C SER A 213 -5.95 -44.37 -2.40
N ALA A 214 -4.97 -44.46 -1.50
CA ALA A 214 -4.64 -43.38 -0.56
C ALA A 214 -4.30 -42.06 -1.29
N GLU A 215 -3.67 -42.13 -2.45
CA GLU A 215 -3.28 -40.96 -3.25
C GLU A 215 -4.49 -40.28 -3.91
N GLN A 216 -5.42 -41.10 -4.45
CA GLN A 216 -6.69 -40.60 -5.01
C GLN A 216 -7.59 -40.01 -3.93
N ALA A 217 -7.68 -40.67 -2.78
CA ALA A 217 -8.47 -40.23 -1.63
C ALA A 217 -7.95 -38.88 -1.09
N SER A 218 -6.64 -38.67 -1.01
CA SER A 218 -6.03 -37.41 -0.59
C SER A 218 -6.37 -36.27 -1.56
N THR A 219 -6.18 -36.49 -2.86
CA THR A 219 -6.44 -35.46 -3.89
C THR A 219 -7.92 -35.03 -3.91
N GLU A 220 -8.83 -35.98 -3.81
CA GLU A 220 -10.27 -35.71 -3.84
C GLU A 220 -10.76 -35.11 -2.51
N ALA A 221 -10.15 -35.46 -1.36
CA ALA A 221 -10.48 -34.89 -0.07
C ALA A 221 -10.02 -33.43 0.04
N GLU A 222 -8.84 -33.10 -0.48
CA GLU A 222 -8.36 -31.71 -0.56
C GLU A 222 -9.32 -30.84 -1.36
N ALA A 223 -9.80 -31.33 -2.51
CA ALA A 223 -10.75 -30.60 -3.35
C ALA A 223 -12.15 -30.44 -2.71
N ALA A 224 -12.52 -31.27 -1.75
CA ALA A 224 -13.81 -31.23 -1.06
C ALA A 224 -13.80 -30.36 0.21
N VAL A 225 -12.62 -30.12 0.80
CA VAL A 225 -12.44 -29.36 2.04
C VAL A 225 -12.02 -27.89 1.75
N ASP A 226 -11.66 -27.54 0.51
CA ASP A 226 -11.44 -26.19 0.04
C ASP A 226 -12.75 -25.42 -0.19
#